data_f3977d99e8de5a9455d9f1acf156a52a
#
_entry.id   f3977d99e8de5a9455d9f1acf156a52a
#
_cell.length_a   1.000
_cell.length_b   1.000
_cell.length_c   1.000
_cell.angle_alpha   90.00
_cell.angle_beta   90.00
_cell.angle_gamma   90.00
#
_symmetry.space_group_name_H-M   'P 1'
#
loop_
_entity.id
_entity.type
_entity.pdbx_description
1 polymer ?
#
loop_
_entity_poly.entity_id
_entity_poly.type
_entity_poly.pdbx_seq_one_letter_code
_entity_poly.pdbx_strand_id
1 'polypeptide(L)'
;MFPVAKLFNVLLESSAMPIETFTAQVESIENLTHDVRRLDLRLIEPKTIAFKPGQFISFEMPDSHTGRVLTRAYSIASQPSQSGVITLLFNLVQGGPGSGFLFHLQVGDKTHFKGPAGHFYLREESERELLFVASGTGIAPIRSMLLANAERSDPRPATLFWGLRSQQDLYEQEELTELTRRTPTFTAITTLSRPETGWSGSSGRVLRLIEERIASVNNLAVYLCGNSAMIADATALLQKKGLCPIYREKYYDDTGSPED
;
A
#
# COMPACT_ATOMS: atom_id res chain seq x y z
N MET A 1 54.30 22.21 -1.73
CA MET A 1 53.45 22.21 -0.55
C MET A 1 52.07 22.69 -1.00
N PHE A 2 51.22 21.80 -1.49
CA PHE A 2 49.85 22.12 -2.00
C PHE A 2 48.85 21.72 -0.92
N PRO A 3 47.87 22.56 -0.61
CA PRO A 3 46.86 22.19 0.36
C PRO A 3 45.79 21.32 -0.33
N VAL A 4 45.76 20.05 0.06
CA VAL A 4 44.69 19.10 -0.22
C VAL A 4 43.59 19.31 0.82
N ALA A 5 42.60 20.16 0.56
CA ALA A 5 41.44 20.28 1.40
C ALA A 5 40.32 21.07 0.69
N LYS A 6 39.80 20.54 -0.44
CA LYS A 6 38.55 21.03 -1.04
C LYS A 6 37.98 20.00 -2.01
N LEU A 7 37.69 18.82 -1.52
CA LEU A 7 36.82 17.89 -2.21
C LEU A 7 36.23 16.99 -1.13
N PHE A 8 35.01 17.17 -0.76
CA PHE A 8 34.03 16.24 -0.21
C PHE A 8 32.96 17.03 0.55
N ASN A 9 32.23 17.86 -0.19
CA ASN A 9 30.89 18.26 0.18
C ASN A 9 30.01 18.13 -1.06
N VAL A 10 29.90 16.94 -1.59
CA VAL A 10 28.70 16.56 -2.36
C VAL A 10 27.66 16.20 -1.32
N LEU A 11 26.88 17.20 -0.97
CA LEU A 11 25.65 17.06 -0.22
C LEU A 11 24.80 16.01 -0.95
N LEU A 12 24.63 14.88 -0.32
CA LEU A 12 23.49 14.02 -0.51
C LEU A 12 22.25 14.85 -0.13
N GLU A 13 21.80 15.70 -1.02
CA GLU A 13 20.44 16.21 -0.99
C GLU A 13 19.53 15.00 -1.21
N SER A 14 19.06 14.44 -0.11
CA SER A 14 17.83 13.68 -0.09
C SER A 14 16.76 14.61 -0.65
N SER A 15 16.49 14.52 -1.95
CA SER A 15 15.39 15.24 -2.58
C SER A 15 14.06 14.62 -2.09
N ALA A 16 13.71 14.95 -0.86
CA ALA A 16 12.34 14.75 -0.40
C ALA A 16 11.46 15.57 -1.34
N MET A 17 10.59 14.92 -2.11
CA MET A 17 9.62 15.64 -2.93
C MET A 17 8.80 16.55 -2.01
N PRO A 18 8.57 17.81 -2.39
CA PRO A 18 7.81 18.74 -1.57
C PRO A 18 6.38 18.18 -1.36
N ILE A 19 5.89 18.28 -0.13
CA ILE A 19 4.50 17.96 0.17
C ILE A 19 3.65 19.11 -0.38
N GLU A 20 2.89 18.82 -1.44
CA GLU A 20 2.02 19.79 -2.09
C GLU A 20 0.55 19.59 -1.66
N THR A 21 -0.25 20.63 -1.84
CA THR A 21 -1.71 20.55 -1.66
C THR A 21 -2.36 20.42 -3.03
N PHE A 22 -3.21 19.41 -3.16
CA PHE A 22 -3.94 19.09 -4.39
C PHE A 22 -5.42 19.35 -4.21
N THR A 23 -6.05 19.85 -5.25
CA THR A 23 -7.50 19.83 -5.43
C THR A 23 -7.84 18.71 -6.40
N ALA A 24 -8.77 17.85 -6.01
CA ALA A 24 -9.23 16.77 -6.86
C ALA A 24 -10.76 16.68 -6.87
N GLN A 25 -11.29 16.03 -7.88
CA GLN A 25 -12.70 15.69 -8.00
C GLN A 25 -12.88 14.19 -7.96
N VAL A 26 -13.88 13.73 -7.24
CA VAL A 26 -14.28 12.33 -7.24
C VAL A 26 -14.76 11.95 -8.63
N GLU A 27 -14.02 11.07 -9.30
CA GLU A 27 -14.32 10.60 -10.65
C GLU A 27 -15.20 9.35 -10.62
N SER A 28 -14.85 8.40 -9.76
CA SER A 28 -15.61 7.17 -9.59
C SER A 28 -15.58 6.66 -8.15
N ILE A 29 -16.61 5.92 -7.80
CA ILE A 29 -16.76 5.24 -6.51
C ILE A 29 -17.26 3.84 -6.78
N GLU A 30 -16.57 2.84 -6.21
CA GLU A 30 -16.97 1.44 -6.28
C GLU A 30 -16.93 0.81 -4.89
N ASN A 31 -18.02 0.20 -4.46
CA ASN A 31 -18.04 -0.62 -3.24
C ASN A 31 -17.56 -2.02 -3.60
N LEU A 32 -16.33 -2.36 -3.23
CA LEU A 32 -15.68 -3.63 -3.55
C LEU A 32 -16.19 -4.76 -2.66
N THR A 33 -16.47 -4.44 -1.39
CA THR A 33 -17.08 -5.33 -0.40
C THR A 33 -18.09 -4.55 0.44
N HIS A 34 -18.60 -5.18 1.51
CA HIS A 34 -19.52 -4.54 2.46
C HIS A 34 -18.87 -3.35 3.22
N ASP A 35 -17.54 -3.31 3.31
CA ASP A 35 -16.80 -2.28 4.07
C ASP A 35 -15.60 -1.71 3.31
N VAL A 36 -15.20 -2.29 2.17
CA VAL A 36 -14.09 -1.79 1.33
C VAL A 36 -14.60 -1.02 0.14
N ARG A 37 -14.02 0.16 -0.08
CA ARG A 37 -14.34 1.07 -1.19
C ARG A 37 -13.10 1.41 -2.00
N ARG A 38 -13.28 1.46 -3.33
CA ARG A 38 -12.39 2.12 -4.28
C ARG A 38 -12.89 3.53 -4.53
N LEU A 39 -12.00 4.49 -4.52
CA LEU A 39 -12.25 5.89 -4.82
C LEU A 39 -11.20 6.38 -5.80
N ASP A 40 -11.65 6.84 -6.97
CA ASP A 40 -10.78 7.47 -7.96
C ASP A 40 -10.94 8.98 -7.90
N LEU A 41 -9.83 9.68 -7.73
CA LEU A 41 -9.72 11.13 -7.60
C LEU A 41 -8.98 11.69 -8.82
N ARG A 42 -9.70 12.39 -9.70
CA ARG A 42 -9.11 13.15 -10.80
C ARG A 42 -8.54 14.45 -10.30
N LEU A 43 -7.26 14.68 -10.57
CA LEU A 43 -6.57 15.90 -10.17
C LEU A 43 -7.04 17.10 -10.97
N ILE A 44 -7.32 18.20 -10.28
CA ILE A 44 -7.71 19.48 -10.87
C ILE A 44 -6.52 20.44 -10.84
N GLU A 45 -5.91 20.62 -9.66
CA GLU A 45 -4.78 21.53 -9.43
C GLU A 45 -3.92 21.05 -8.27
N PRO A 46 -2.63 20.78 -8.47
CA PRO A 46 -2.00 20.54 -9.78
C PRO A 46 -2.66 19.38 -10.54
N LYS A 47 -2.53 19.37 -11.87
CA LYS A 47 -3.16 18.36 -12.74
C LYS A 47 -2.50 16.98 -12.69
N THR A 48 -1.28 16.91 -12.19
CA THR A 48 -0.49 15.67 -12.11
C THR A 48 0.25 15.61 -10.78
N ILE A 49 0.48 14.40 -10.31
CA ILE A 49 1.27 14.12 -9.12
C ILE A 49 2.38 13.13 -9.47
N ALA A 50 3.60 13.44 -9.06
CA ALA A 50 4.72 12.50 -9.12
C ALA A 50 4.89 11.84 -7.76
N PHE A 51 4.88 10.51 -7.70
CA PHE A 51 5.03 9.76 -6.46
C PHE A 51 5.79 8.45 -6.69
N LYS A 52 6.36 7.91 -5.62
CA LYS A 52 6.93 6.56 -5.63
C LYS A 52 5.84 5.55 -5.28
N PRO A 53 5.74 4.40 -6.02
CA PRO A 53 4.70 3.42 -5.76
C PRO A 53 4.79 2.90 -4.32
N GLY A 54 3.68 3.00 -3.57
CA GLY A 54 3.59 2.69 -2.14
C GLY A 54 3.48 3.91 -1.22
N GLN A 55 3.71 5.13 -1.71
CA GLN A 55 3.48 6.35 -0.94
C GLN A 55 1.98 6.61 -0.70
N PHE A 56 1.69 7.54 0.21
CA PHE A 56 0.34 7.92 0.60
C PHE A 56 0.07 9.41 0.38
N ILE A 57 -1.20 9.77 0.41
CA ILE A 57 -1.71 11.13 0.52
C ILE A 57 -2.45 11.30 1.84
N SER A 58 -2.61 12.54 2.32
CA SER A 58 -3.25 12.85 3.59
C SER A 58 -4.41 13.83 3.41
N PHE A 59 -5.55 13.50 4.02
CA PHE A 59 -6.68 14.40 4.12
C PHE A 59 -6.69 15.08 5.48
N GLU A 60 -7.00 16.37 5.47
CA GLU A 60 -7.25 17.15 6.68
C GLU A 60 -8.76 17.36 6.81
N MET A 61 -9.31 17.04 7.97
CA MET A 61 -10.74 17.16 8.24
C MET A 61 -10.98 17.68 9.66
N PRO A 62 -12.06 18.44 9.88
CA PRO A 62 -12.40 18.88 11.22
C PRO A 62 -12.87 17.70 12.06
N ASP A 63 -12.38 17.60 13.29
CA ASP A 63 -12.96 16.73 14.30
C ASP A 63 -14.23 17.40 14.85
N SER A 64 -15.36 16.77 14.63
CA SER A 64 -16.67 17.28 15.08
C SER A 64 -16.81 17.37 16.61
N HIS A 65 -15.98 16.63 17.37
CA HIS A 65 -16.04 16.62 18.85
C HIS A 65 -15.11 17.64 19.50
N THR A 66 -13.95 17.86 18.90
CA THR A 66 -12.90 18.70 19.51
C THR A 66 -12.65 20.00 18.74
N GLY A 67 -13.16 20.15 17.53
CA GLY A 67 -12.87 21.26 16.63
C GLY A 67 -11.43 21.30 16.10
N ARG A 68 -10.61 20.28 16.42
CA ARG A 68 -9.23 20.17 15.94
C ARG A 68 -9.22 19.63 14.50
N VAL A 69 -8.14 19.94 13.79
CA VAL A 69 -7.90 19.32 12.49
C VAL A 69 -7.27 17.94 12.70
N LEU A 70 -7.93 16.92 12.18
CA LEU A 70 -7.39 15.56 12.12
C LEU A 70 -6.77 15.31 10.75
N THR A 71 -5.59 14.73 10.72
CA THR A 71 -4.94 14.29 9.48
C THR A 71 -5.02 12.78 9.38
N ARG A 72 -5.47 12.26 8.22
CA ARG A 72 -5.53 10.81 7.97
C ARG A 72 -4.86 10.49 6.64
N ALA A 73 -3.92 9.54 6.71
CA ALA A 73 -3.16 9.06 5.56
C ALA A 73 -3.91 7.92 4.85
N TYR A 74 -3.83 7.92 3.52
CA TYR A 74 -4.37 6.87 2.65
C TYR A 74 -3.36 6.54 1.58
N SER A 75 -2.96 5.28 1.51
CA SER A 75 -1.97 4.81 0.54
C SER A 75 -2.52 4.92 -0.88
N ILE A 76 -1.67 5.37 -1.79
CA ILE A 76 -1.98 5.45 -3.21
C ILE A 76 -1.97 4.02 -3.77
N ALA A 77 -3.09 3.58 -4.34
CA ALA A 77 -3.25 2.27 -4.95
C ALA A 77 -3.06 2.28 -6.48
N SER A 78 -3.15 3.46 -7.12
CA SER A 78 -2.82 3.61 -8.55
C SER A 78 -1.33 3.52 -8.83
N GLN A 79 -0.97 3.28 -10.09
CA GLN A 79 0.41 3.28 -10.55
C GLN A 79 0.91 4.71 -10.84
N PRO A 80 2.21 5.01 -10.69
CA PRO A 80 2.75 6.35 -10.94
C PRO A 80 2.58 6.86 -12.38
N SER A 81 2.47 5.96 -13.37
CA SER A 81 2.24 6.32 -14.76
C SER A 81 0.87 6.98 -15.00
N GLN A 82 -0.10 6.74 -14.12
CA GLN A 82 -1.43 7.39 -14.13
C GLN A 82 -1.42 8.70 -13.32
N SER A 83 -0.50 9.61 -13.63
CA SER A 83 -0.23 10.81 -12.83
C SER A 83 -1.38 11.80 -12.66
N GLY A 84 -2.46 11.68 -13.44
CA GLY A 84 -3.64 12.55 -13.37
C GLY A 84 -4.81 12.03 -12.52
N VAL A 85 -4.71 10.78 -12.05
CA VAL A 85 -5.73 10.13 -11.21
C VAL A 85 -5.07 9.40 -10.05
N ILE A 86 -5.60 9.58 -8.86
CA ILE A 86 -5.23 8.84 -7.66
C ILE A 86 -6.34 7.86 -7.32
N THR A 87 -6.00 6.58 -7.24
CA THR A 87 -6.89 5.54 -6.72
C THR A 87 -6.59 5.27 -5.26
N LEU A 88 -7.60 5.23 -4.43
CA LEU A 88 -7.54 4.80 -3.04
C LEU A 88 -8.35 3.52 -2.85
N LEU A 89 -7.83 2.59 -2.03
CA LEU A 89 -8.53 1.43 -1.52
C LEU A 89 -8.55 1.51 0.01
N PHE A 90 -9.71 1.59 0.60
CA PHE A 90 -9.82 1.77 2.05
C PHE A 90 -11.10 1.13 2.60
N ASN A 91 -11.05 0.74 3.86
CA ASN A 91 -12.21 0.20 4.56
C ASN A 91 -12.88 1.24 5.44
N LEU A 92 -14.18 1.06 5.65
CA LEU A 92 -14.95 1.83 6.61
C LEU A 92 -14.61 1.36 8.04
N VAL A 93 -14.07 2.27 8.82
CA VAL A 93 -13.88 2.09 10.27
C VAL A 93 -15.07 2.73 10.97
N GLN A 94 -15.84 1.96 11.72
CA GLN A 94 -16.99 2.49 12.46
C GLN A 94 -16.54 3.57 13.45
N GLY A 95 -17.14 4.76 13.35
CA GLY A 95 -16.74 5.93 14.16
C GLY A 95 -15.40 6.55 13.75
N GLY A 96 -14.71 6.00 12.76
CA GLY A 96 -13.48 6.56 12.23
C GLY A 96 -13.72 7.84 11.42
N PRO A 97 -13.21 9.01 11.83
CA PRO A 97 -13.51 10.27 11.16
C PRO A 97 -12.99 10.31 9.72
N GLY A 98 -11.84 9.68 9.45
CA GLY A 98 -11.23 9.68 8.13
C GLY A 98 -11.99 8.83 7.12
N SER A 99 -12.23 7.56 7.43
CA SER A 99 -12.97 6.67 6.56
C SER A 99 -14.42 7.16 6.40
N GLY A 100 -15.04 7.64 7.48
CA GLY A 100 -16.37 8.26 7.43
C GLY A 100 -16.44 9.44 6.46
N PHE A 101 -15.45 10.35 6.49
CA PHE A 101 -15.35 11.46 5.55
C PHE A 101 -15.32 10.96 4.10
N LEU A 102 -14.42 10.02 3.78
CA LEU A 102 -14.28 9.51 2.40
C LEU A 102 -15.51 8.69 1.95
N PHE A 103 -16.20 8.01 2.88
CA PHE A 103 -17.44 7.29 2.56
C PHE A 103 -18.63 8.20 2.25
N HIS A 104 -18.63 9.47 2.72
CA HIS A 104 -19.67 10.44 2.42
C HIS A 104 -19.48 11.16 1.08
N LEU A 105 -18.29 11.09 0.48
CA LEU A 105 -18.04 11.69 -0.82
C LEU A 105 -18.91 11.04 -1.91
N GLN A 106 -19.34 11.87 -2.86
CA GLN A 106 -20.10 11.46 -4.03
C GLN A 106 -19.34 11.79 -5.31
N VAL A 107 -19.67 11.11 -6.41
CA VAL A 107 -19.11 11.42 -7.73
C VAL A 107 -19.41 12.86 -8.09
N GLY A 108 -18.37 13.60 -8.49
CA GLY A 108 -18.44 15.04 -8.77
C GLY A 108 -18.03 15.94 -7.61
N ASP A 109 -17.97 15.44 -6.37
CA ASP A 109 -17.50 16.22 -5.23
C ASP A 109 -16.03 16.62 -5.38
N LYS A 110 -15.69 17.82 -4.89
CA LYS A 110 -14.33 18.30 -4.81
C LYS A 110 -13.76 18.07 -3.41
N THR A 111 -12.51 17.64 -3.36
CA THR A 111 -11.79 17.44 -2.12
C THR A 111 -10.35 17.93 -2.23
N HIS A 112 -9.69 18.12 -1.09
CA HIS A 112 -8.31 18.54 -1.01
C HIS A 112 -7.50 17.50 -0.22
N PHE A 113 -6.27 17.28 -0.65
CA PHE A 113 -5.34 16.44 0.07
C PHE A 113 -3.91 16.98 -0.04
N LYS A 114 -3.03 16.51 0.82
CA LYS A 114 -1.59 16.80 0.81
C LYS A 114 -0.81 15.55 0.47
N GLY A 115 0.28 15.69 -0.28
CA GLY A 115 1.14 14.58 -0.63
C GLY A 115 2.09 14.87 -1.80
N PRO A 116 2.78 13.84 -2.33
CA PRO A 116 2.87 12.50 -1.75
C PRO A 116 3.79 12.49 -0.52
N ALA A 117 3.61 11.49 0.35
CA ALA A 117 4.45 11.30 1.54
C ALA A 117 4.69 9.82 1.83
N GLY A 118 5.57 9.53 2.80
CA GLY A 118 5.85 8.18 3.25
C GLY A 118 7.15 7.59 2.72
N HIS A 119 7.70 6.64 3.50
CA HIS A 119 8.95 5.95 3.21
C HIS A 119 8.75 4.48 2.84
N PHE A 120 7.51 4.01 2.82
CA PHE A 120 7.12 2.68 2.37
C PHE A 120 6.85 2.73 0.86
N TYR A 121 7.90 2.52 0.06
CA TYR A 121 7.81 2.52 -1.40
C TYR A 121 8.75 1.48 -2.01
N LEU A 122 8.45 1.06 -3.24
CA LEU A 122 9.25 0.10 -3.99
C LEU A 122 10.65 0.65 -4.24
N ARG A 123 11.67 -0.07 -3.77
CA ARG A 123 13.08 0.29 -3.97
C ARG A 123 13.53 -0.12 -5.36
N GLU A 124 14.01 0.83 -6.13
CA GLU A 124 14.44 0.62 -7.52
C GLU A 124 15.89 0.15 -7.61
N GLU A 125 16.72 0.54 -6.64
CA GLU A 125 18.15 0.22 -6.54
C GLU A 125 18.45 -1.23 -6.15
N SER A 126 17.43 -2.07 -5.99
CA SER A 126 17.56 -3.48 -5.62
C SER A 126 17.09 -4.39 -6.74
N GLU A 127 17.92 -5.37 -7.12
CA GLU A 127 17.58 -6.44 -8.06
C GLU A 127 17.00 -7.69 -7.37
N ARG A 128 16.74 -7.61 -6.06
CA ARG A 128 16.18 -8.73 -5.30
C ARG A 128 14.76 -9.04 -5.76
N GLU A 129 14.38 -10.30 -5.68
CA GLU A 129 13.01 -10.76 -5.84
C GLU A 129 12.11 -10.11 -4.79
N LEU A 130 10.87 -9.85 -5.15
CA LEU A 130 9.91 -9.14 -4.32
C LEU A 130 8.99 -10.12 -3.59
N LEU A 131 8.92 -10.03 -2.28
CA LEU A 131 7.89 -10.69 -1.48
C LEU A 131 6.98 -9.61 -0.86
N PHE A 132 5.73 -9.62 -1.27
CA PHE A 132 4.68 -8.78 -0.72
C PHE A 132 3.79 -9.60 0.21
N VAL A 133 3.52 -9.08 1.40
CA VAL A 133 2.58 -9.69 2.35
C VAL A 133 1.59 -8.63 2.81
N ALA A 134 0.32 -8.85 2.52
CA ALA A 134 -0.76 -7.94 2.86
C ALA A 134 -1.82 -8.60 3.74
N SER A 135 -2.50 -7.80 4.56
CA SER A 135 -3.79 -8.16 5.15
C SER A 135 -4.82 -7.06 4.91
N GLY A 136 -6.05 -7.44 4.54
CA GLY A 136 -7.13 -6.49 4.26
C GLY A 136 -6.71 -5.42 3.24
N THR A 137 -7.01 -4.16 3.55
CA THR A 137 -6.66 -3.01 2.70
C THR A 137 -5.18 -2.64 2.69
N GLY A 138 -4.32 -3.35 3.42
CA GLY A 138 -2.86 -3.29 3.24
C GLY A 138 -2.38 -3.66 1.84
N ILE A 139 -3.26 -4.19 1.00
CA ILE A 139 -3.00 -4.38 -0.43
C ILE A 139 -2.84 -3.04 -1.17
N ALA A 140 -3.41 -1.92 -0.71
CA ALA A 140 -3.43 -0.66 -1.45
C ALA A 140 -2.05 -0.16 -1.89
N PRO A 141 -1.06 0.06 -1.00
CA PRO A 141 0.29 0.46 -1.42
C PRO A 141 1.00 -0.63 -2.22
N ILE A 142 0.75 -1.90 -1.90
CA ILE A 142 1.34 -3.04 -2.59
C ILE A 142 0.81 -3.14 -4.02
N ARG A 143 -0.48 -2.87 -4.26
CA ARG A 143 -1.07 -2.79 -5.60
C ARG A 143 -0.32 -1.78 -6.48
N SER A 144 -0.07 -0.58 -5.96
CA SER A 144 0.74 0.43 -6.67
C SER A 144 2.14 -0.09 -7.04
N MET A 145 2.81 -0.79 -6.10
CA MET A 145 4.13 -1.39 -6.32
C MET A 145 4.09 -2.51 -7.36
N LEU A 146 3.07 -3.38 -7.32
CA LEU A 146 2.89 -4.49 -8.27
C LEU A 146 2.67 -3.97 -9.69
N LEU A 147 1.78 -2.98 -9.85
CA LEU A 147 1.50 -2.36 -11.13
C LEU A 147 2.75 -1.67 -11.70
N ALA A 148 3.47 -0.90 -10.88
CA ALA A 148 4.71 -0.26 -11.29
C ALA A 148 5.81 -1.27 -11.66
N ASN A 149 5.93 -2.39 -10.93
CA ASN A 149 6.87 -3.46 -11.28
C ASN A 149 6.52 -4.12 -12.62
N ALA A 150 5.23 -4.33 -12.87
CA ALA A 150 4.76 -4.95 -14.11
C ALA A 150 4.93 -4.06 -15.36
N GLU A 151 5.04 -2.74 -15.18
CA GLU A 151 5.32 -1.79 -16.27
C GLU A 151 6.81 -1.70 -16.64
N ARG A 152 7.70 -2.30 -15.85
CA ARG A 152 9.13 -2.33 -16.18
C ARG A 152 9.38 -3.15 -17.44
N SER A 153 10.37 -2.78 -18.22
CA SER A 153 10.84 -3.58 -19.36
C SER A 153 11.35 -4.98 -18.95
N ASP A 154 11.87 -5.08 -17.71
CA ASP A 154 12.28 -6.31 -17.06
C ASP A 154 11.68 -6.34 -15.63
N PRO A 155 10.46 -6.90 -15.48
CA PRO A 155 9.80 -6.99 -14.19
C PRO A 155 10.55 -7.95 -13.24
N ARG A 156 10.88 -7.48 -12.05
CA ARG A 156 11.46 -8.35 -11.02
C ARG A 156 10.49 -9.47 -10.65
N PRO A 157 10.99 -10.70 -10.41
CA PRO A 157 10.16 -11.76 -9.86
C PRO A 157 9.45 -11.31 -8.58
N ALA A 158 8.16 -11.54 -8.49
CA ALA A 158 7.35 -11.04 -7.40
C ALA A 158 6.35 -12.10 -6.91
N THR A 159 6.22 -12.21 -5.59
CA THR A 159 5.20 -13.06 -4.95
C THR A 159 4.36 -12.19 -4.01
N LEU A 160 3.04 -12.31 -4.13
CA LEU A 160 2.08 -11.70 -3.22
C LEU A 160 1.40 -12.78 -2.38
N PHE A 161 1.45 -12.63 -1.06
CA PHE A 161 0.59 -13.33 -0.11
C PHE A 161 -0.40 -12.34 0.47
N TRP A 162 -1.69 -12.57 0.25
CA TRP A 162 -2.75 -11.67 0.71
C TRP A 162 -3.76 -12.38 1.59
N GLY A 163 -3.82 -11.97 2.86
CA GLY A 163 -4.74 -12.52 3.86
C GLY A 163 -6.02 -11.72 3.94
N LEU A 164 -7.16 -12.41 3.78
CA LEU A 164 -8.51 -11.89 3.98
C LEU A 164 -9.24 -12.76 5.01
N ARG A 165 -10.46 -12.36 5.40
CA ARG A 165 -11.23 -13.10 6.42
C ARG A 165 -12.05 -14.23 5.81
N SER A 166 -12.93 -13.91 4.87
CA SER A 166 -13.90 -14.83 4.27
C SER A 166 -14.10 -14.53 2.78
N GLN A 167 -14.96 -15.26 2.10
CA GLN A 167 -15.30 -15.03 0.70
C GLN A 167 -15.97 -13.66 0.46
N GLN A 168 -16.69 -13.13 1.46
CA GLN A 168 -17.33 -11.80 1.37
C GLN A 168 -16.32 -10.66 1.35
N ASP A 169 -15.08 -10.92 1.74
CA ASP A 169 -13.99 -9.93 1.77
C ASP A 169 -13.10 -10.00 0.50
N LEU A 170 -13.44 -10.86 -0.46
CA LEU A 170 -12.68 -10.98 -1.71
C LEU A 170 -12.97 -9.78 -2.63
N TYR A 171 -11.92 -9.12 -3.09
CA TYR A 171 -11.96 -8.06 -4.10
C TYR A 171 -10.65 -8.07 -4.91
N GLU A 172 -10.57 -7.35 -6.03
CA GLU A 172 -9.40 -7.24 -6.93
C GLU A 172 -8.85 -8.61 -7.44
N GLN A 173 -9.60 -9.71 -7.32
CA GLN A 173 -9.13 -11.05 -7.70
C GLN A 173 -8.95 -11.18 -9.22
N GLU A 174 -9.83 -10.54 -10.00
CA GLU A 174 -9.73 -10.52 -11.47
C GLU A 174 -8.50 -9.74 -11.93
N GLU A 175 -8.22 -8.58 -11.32
CA GLU A 175 -7.03 -7.79 -11.61
C GLU A 175 -5.74 -8.56 -11.29
N LEU A 176 -5.68 -9.24 -10.13
CA LEU A 176 -4.54 -10.07 -9.76
C LEU A 176 -4.35 -11.24 -10.72
N THR A 177 -5.44 -11.86 -11.17
CA THR A 177 -5.42 -12.94 -12.16
C THR A 177 -4.86 -12.45 -13.49
N GLU A 178 -5.36 -11.30 -13.97
CA GLU A 178 -4.87 -10.68 -15.20
C GLU A 178 -3.40 -10.25 -15.08
N LEU A 179 -3.01 -9.69 -13.95
CA LEU A 179 -1.63 -9.31 -13.69
C LEU A 179 -0.69 -10.53 -13.72
N THR A 180 -1.11 -11.65 -13.10
CA THR A 180 -0.35 -12.92 -13.14
C THR A 180 -0.24 -13.44 -14.58
N ARG A 181 -1.30 -13.34 -15.39
CA ARG A 181 -1.30 -13.79 -16.79
C ARG A 181 -0.33 -12.99 -17.67
N ARG A 182 -0.28 -11.66 -17.49
CA ARG A 182 0.58 -10.77 -18.31
C ARG A 182 2.01 -10.64 -17.79
N THR A 183 2.27 -11.03 -16.55
CA THR A 183 3.59 -10.93 -15.89
C THR A 183 4.00 -12.31 -15.37
N PRO A 184 4.62 -13.18 -16.21
CA PRO A 184 4.91 -14.58 -15.86
C PRO A 184 5.81 -14.76 -14.62
N THR A 185 6.55 -13.71 -14.23
CA THR A 185 7.39 -13.69 -13.01
C THR A 185 6.63 -13.29 -11.75
N PHE A 186 5.31 -13.05 -11.86
CA PHE A 186 4.45 -12.69 -10.73
C PHE A 186 3.54 -13.85 -10.32
N THR A 187 3.47 -14.10 -9.02
CA THR A 187 2.55 -15.08 -8.41
C THR A 187 1.76 -14.41 -7.28
N ALA A 188 0.45 -14.62 -7.24
CA ALA A 188 -0.41 -14.16 -6.17
C ALA A 188 -1.14 -15.33 -5.51
N ILE A 189 -1.16 -15.34 -4.17
CA ILE A 189 -1.92 -16.30 -3.37
C ILE A 189 -2.76 -15.53 -2.36
N THR A 190 -4.08 -15.57 -2.54
CA THR A 190 -5.04 -15.09 -1.55
C THR A 190 -5.40 -16.23 -0.61
N THR A 191 -5.35 -15.97 0.70
CA THR A 191 -5.71 -16.94 1.73
C THR A 191 -6.83 -16.40 2.63
N LEU A 192 -7.79 -17.25 3.00
CA LEU A 192 -8.88 -16.89 3.89
C LEU A 192 -8.68 -17.47 5.28
N SER A 193 -8.74 -16.62 6.31
CA SER A 193 -8.57 -17.06 7.71
C SER A 193 -9.82 -17.73 8.28
N ARG A 194 -10.99 -17.46 7.71
CA ARG A 194 -12.31 -18.04 8.07
C ARG A 194 -13.10 -18.36 6.81
N PRO A 195 -12.64 -19.31 5.98
CA PRO A 195 -13.35 -19.65 4.75
C PRO A 195 -14.67 -20.33 5.08
N GLU A 196 -15.68 -20.04 4.26
CA GLU A 196 -16.96 -20.72 4.28
C GLU A 196 -16.89 -22.03 3.48
N THR A 197 -17.92 -22.86 3.59
CA THR A 197 -18.05 -24.11 2.83
C THR A 197 -17.97 -23.84 1.32
N GLY A 198 -17.21 -24.67 0.60
CA GLY A 198 -17.00 -24.53 -0.85
C GLY A 198 -15.77 -23.73 -1.26
N TRP A 199 -15.03 -23.13 -0.31
CA TRP A 199 -13.76 -22.52 -0.64
C TRP A 199 -12.70 -23.56 -1.03
N SER A 200 -12.13 -23.44 -2.23
CA SER A 200 -11.10 -24.34 -2.76
C SER A 200 -9.68 -23.72 -2.77
N GLY A 201 -9.58 -22.44 -2.40
CA GLY A 201 -8.30 -21.73 -2.33
C GLY A 201 -7.53 -21.98 -1.05
N SER A 202 -6.47 -21.21 -0.82
CA SER A 202 -5.65 -21.29 0.40
C SER A 202 -6.45 -20.90 1.64
N SER A 203 -6.26 -21.62 2.75
CA SER A 203 -6.96 -21.42 4.02
C SER A 203 -5.96 -21.17 5.15
N GLY A 204 -6.36 -20.33 6.11
CA GLY A 204 -5.54 -19.95 7.25
C GLY A 204 -5.01 -18.53 7.18
N ARG A 205 -4.24 -18.12 8.19
CA ARG A 205 -3.62 -16.80 8.23
C ARG A 205 -2.46 -16.75 7.22
N VAL A 206 -2.19 -15.54 6.70
CA VAL A 206 -1.13 -15.32 5.70
C VAL A 206 0.27 -15.77 6.15
N LEU A 207 0.52 -15.79 7.45
CA LEU A 207 1.77 -16.28 8.04
C LEU A 207 2.08 -17.73 7.67
N ARG A 208 1.05 -18.57 7.55
CA ARG A 208 1.20 -19.96 7.12
C ARG A 208 1.82 -20.06 5.72
N LEU A 209 1.45 -19.15 4.80
CA LEU A 209 2.06 -19.12 3.47
C LEU A 209 3.55 -18.81 3.52
N ILE A 210 3.98 -17.92 4.44
CA ILE A 210 5.40 -17.63 4.66
C ILE A 210 6.13 -18.88 5.18
N GLU A 211 5.54 -19.60 6.13
CA GLU A 211 6.11 -20.82 6.68
C GLU A 211 6.29 -21.90 5.61
N GLU A 212 5.25 -22.15 4.82
CA GLU A 212 5.18 -23.24 3.87
C GLU A 212 5.91 -22.96 2.55
N ARG A 213 5.94 -21.71 2.09
CA ARG A 213 6.39 -21.35 0.74
C ARG A 213 7.73 -20.65 0.69
N ILE A 214 8.18 -20.02 1.78
CA ILE A 214 9.44 -19.29 1.81
C ILE A 214 10.49 -20.14 2.55
N ALA A 215 11.35 -20.80 1.81
CA ALA A 215 12.43 -21.60 2.37
C ALA A 215 13.60 -20.73 2.85
N SER A 216 13.95 -19.67 2.11
CA SER A 216 15.04 -18.74 2.40
C SER A 216 14.65 -17.32 1.98
N VAL A 217 15.23 -16.33 2.64
CA VAL A 217 15.01 -14.91 2.35
C VAL A 217 16.25 -14.24 1.70
N ASN A 218 17.29 -14.99 1.39
CA ASN A 218 18.61 -14.44 1.00
C ASN A 218 18.55 -13.51 -0.22
N ASN A 219 17.65 -13.77 -1.18
CA ASN A 219 17.48 -12.94 -2.39
C ASN A 219 16.18 -12.13 -2.37
N LEU A 220 15.53 -11.98 -1.22
CA LEU A 220 14.26 -11.27 -1.12
C LEU A 220 14.43 -9.82 -0.66
N ALA A 221 13.58 -8.93 -1.18
CA ALA A 221 13.20 -7.67 -0.60
C ALA A 221 11.71 -7.77 -0.20
N VAL A 222 11.42 -7.64 1.09
CA VAL A 222 10.10 -7.94 1.65
C VAL A 222 9.35 -6.66 1.97
N TYR A 223 8.07 -6.61 1.61
CA TYR A 223 7.15 -5.49 1.86
C TYR A 223 5.93 -6.00 2.62
N LEU A 224 5.75 -5.53 3.85
CA LEU A 224 4.66 -5.94 4.74
C LEU A 224 3.72 -4.77 4.97
N CYS A 225 2.42 -4.94 4.69
CA CYS A 225 1.43 -3.90 4.96
C CYS A 225 0.10 -4.49 5.47
N GLY A 226 -0.50 -3.83 6.48
CA GLY A 226 -1.78 -4.21 7.07
C GLY A 226 -1.77 -4.18 8.59
N ASN A 227 -2.40 -5.16 9.22
CA ASN A 227 -2.54 -5.26 10.67
C ASN A 227 -1.20 -5.38 11.40
N SER A 228 -1.02 -4.65 12.50
CA SER A 228 0.22 -4.57 13.27
C SER A 228 0.71 -5.92 13.79
N ALA A 229 -0.18 -6.77 14.26
CA ALA A 229 0.18 -8.11 14.74
C ALA A 229 0.71 -8.99 13.59
N MET A 230 0.05 -8.97 12.43
CA MET A 230 0.53 -9.68 11.24
C MET A 230 1.93 -9.22 10.83
N ILE A 231 2.19 -7.91 10.83
CA ILE A 231 3.49 -7.35 10.47
C ILE A 231 4.58 -7.78 11.45
N ALA A 232 4.30 -7.76 12.76
CA ALA A 232 5.23 -8.18 13.80
C ALA A 232 5.58 -9.67 13.65
N ASP A 233 4.55 -10.53 13.55
CA ASP A 233 4.72 -11.97 13.44
C ASP A 233 5.43 -12.37 12.12
N ALA A 234 5.05 -11.75 10.99
CA ALA A 234 5.71 -11.97 9.70
C ALA A 234 7.19 -11.56 9.75
N THR A 235 7.50 -10.42 10.38
CA THR A 235 8.88 -9.96 10.55
C THR A 235 9.70 -10.98 11.34
N ALA A 236 9.19 -11.43 12.50
CA ALA A 236 9.87 -12.40 13.33
C ALA A 236 10.08 -13.75 12.62
N LEU A 237 9.08 -14.19 11.86
CA LEU A 237 9.15 -15.42 11.08
C LEU A 237 10.20 -15.35 9.96
N LEU A 238 10.22 -14.25 9.20
CA LEU A 238 11.18 -14.03 8.11
C LEU A 238 12.61 -13.91 8.63
N GLN A 239 12.83 -13.26 9.77
CA GLN A 239 14.15 -13.15 10.41
C GLN A 239 14.71 -14.49 10.85
N LYS A 240 13.87 -15.47 11.21
CA LYS A 240 14.32 -16.86 11.48
C LYS A 240 14.81 -17.59 10.23
N LYS A 241 14.39 -17.13 9.03
CA LYS A 241 14.78 -17.74 7.75
C LYS A 241 16.01 -17.08 7.11
N GLY A 242 16.56 -16.01 7.72
CA GLY A 242 17.76 -15.32 7.28
C GLY A 242 17.63 -13.80 7.35
N LEU A 243 18.60 -13.09 6.72
CA LEU A 243 18.66 -11.64 6.68
C LEU A 243 18.26 -11.13 5.29
N CYS A 244 17.29 -10.24 5.25
CA CYS A 244 16.87 -9.52 4.05
C CYS A 244 16.32 -8.13 4.40
N PRO A 245 16.25 -7.19 3.47
CA PRO A 245 15.53 -5.95 3.66
C PRO A 245 14.04 -6.22 3.91
N ILE A 246 13.48 -5.68 4.99
CA ILE A 246 12.05 -5.77 5.32
C ILE A 246 11.52 -4.35 5.51
N TYR A 247 10.66 -3.92 4.59
CA TYR A 247 9.94 -2.65 4.62
C TYR A 247 8.54 -2.88 5.17
N ARG A 248 8.05 -1.96 6.01
CA ARG A 248 6.81 -2.15 6.75
C ARG A 248 6.01 -0.87 6.79
N GLU A 249 4.69 -0.99 6.62
CA GLU A 249 3.73 0.08 6.88
C GLU A 249 2.55 -0.48 7.67
N LYS A 250 2.31 0.09 8.84
CA LYS A 250 1.19 -0.31 9.71
C LYS A 250 -0.05 0.49 9.34
N TYR A 251 -1.19 -0.20 9.25
CA TYR A 251 -2.48 0.45 9.35
C TYR A 251 -2.92 0.42 10.81
N TYR A 252 -3.62 1.48 11.22
CA TYR A 252 -4.10 1.57 12.60
C TYR A 252 -5.04 0.43 12.90
N ASP A 253 -4.82 -0.25 14.03
CA ASP A 253 -5.76 -1.22 14.58
C ASP A 253 -6.98 -0.49 15.15
N ASP A 254 -8.16 -1.15 15.10
CA ASP A 254 -9.45 -0.64 15.60
C ASP A 254 -9.48 -0.34 17.10
N THR A 255 -8.37 -0.41 17.82
CA THR A 255 -8.26 -0.18 19.27
C THR A 255 -7.90 1.24 19.65
N GLY A 256 -7.90 2.19 18.70
CA GLY A 256 -8.04 3.64 18.96
C GLY A 256 -7.01 4.29 19.89
N SER A 257 -5.78 3.85 19.92
CA SER A 257 -4.69 4.61 20.57
C SER A 257 -3.58 4.88 19.57
N PRO A 258 -3.21 6.16 19.34
CA PRO A 258 -1.94 6.47 18.73
C PRO A 258 -0.87 6.08 19.74
N GLU A 259 -0.10 5.06 19.46
CA GLU A 259 1.18 4.91 20.16
C GLU A 259 2.15 5.94 19.57
N ASP A 260 2.71 6.76 20.47
CA ASP A 260 3.73 7.80 20.27
C ASP A 260 4.99 7.32 19.53
#